data_3bbe410ba795056c83400c985a957db5
#
_entry.id   3bbe410ba795056c83400c985a957db5
#
_cell.length_a   1.000
_cell.length_b   1.000
_cell.length_c   1.000
_cell.angle_alpha   90.00
_cell.angle_beta   90.00
_cell.angle_gamma   90.00
#
_symmetry.space_group_name_H-M   'P 1'
#
loop_
_entity.id
_entity.type
_entity.pdbx_description
1 polymer ?
#
loop_
_entity_poly.entity_id
_entity_poly.type
_entity_poly.pdbx_seq_one_letter_code
_entity_poly.pdbx_strand_id
1 'polypeptide(L)'
;MSRLSRAAWLYMAVVVTASVLLLVHVLAPDLDWDADYRLSWMLLVLAILFVICDSTPTTLTSRQSAWSPSSAATLAAVVLLGPGGAALVGATSLISLRRGGLRERAFNGAMYALSAFAAGEAYVALGGPIGVPIPGSFPSIILPFAVAAAVHVAVNHGLLWTMLLLLPPAGTSPQRGRLDLHLSLLLVSDLGYATLGLLIAALWDLLGPFAVVLVLIPLFVARWAMGQFAAQEGAYSATMAALCQAVETKDFYTRGHSERVSRGATLLARQIGMGAERVEAIRYAGMLHDVGKLGVPTKVLQKTGKLTEEEYAAIQLHPMRGLEIIREIGFLDEALAGIMHHHEIGRAHV
;
A
#
# COMPACT_ATOMS: atom_id res chain seq x y z
N MET A 1 15.28 -16.80 4.16
CA MET A 1 14.42 -16.99 5.37
C MET A 1 15.22 -16.53 6.58
N SER A 2 15.00 -15.31 7.07
CA SER A 2 15.60 -14.79 8.29
C SER A 2 15.08 -15.59 9.49
N ARG A 3 15.97 -16.09 10.34
CA ARG A 3 15.58 -16.77 11.57
C ARG A 3 14.93 -15.75 12.49
N LEU A 4 13.67 -15.97 12.89
CA LEU A 4 12.99 -15.17 13.90
C LEU A 4 13.84 -15.11 15.18
N SER A 5 13.88 -13.96 15.85
CA SER A 5 14.49 -13.85 17.17
C SER A 5 13.72 -14.71 18.19
N ARG A 6 14.37 -15.13 19.27
CA ARG A 6 13.69 -15.87 20.35
C ARG A 6 12.51 -15.09 20.92
N ALA A 7 12.65 -13.77 21.04
CA ALA A 7 11.58 -12.88 21.52
C ALA A 7 10.38 -12.85 20.56
N ALA A 8 10.63 -12.75 19.23
CA ALA A 8 9.56 -12.79 18.23
C ALA A 8 8.83 -14.15 18.23
N TRP A 9 9.55 -15.26 18.43
CA TRP A 9 8.96 -16.58 18.56
C TRP A 9 8.05 -16.69 19.79
N LEU A 10 8.54 -16.24 20.97
CA LEU A 10 7.76 -16.27 22.20
C LEU A 10 6.51 -15.41 22.07
N TYR A 11 6.65 -14.21 21.55
CA TYR A 11 5.53 -13.28 21.32
C TYR A 11 4.47 -13.89 20.40
N MET A 12 4.89 -14.45 19.27
CA MET A 12 3.97 -15.12 18.33
C MET A 12 3.24 -16.29 19.02
N ALA A 13 3.95 -17.11 19.81
CA ALA A 13 3.35 -18.22 20.55
C ALA A 13 2.30 -17.72 21.54
N VAL A 14 2.58 -16.64 22.28
CA VAL A 14 1.64 -16.02 23.23
C VAL A 14 0.38 -15.54 22.51
N VAL A 15 0.52 -14.79 21.41
CA VAL A 15 -0.62 -14.25 20.64
C VAL A 15 -1.47 -15.38 20.06
N VAL A 16 -0.83 -16.39 19.47
CA VAL A 16 -1.56 -17.55 18.90
C VAL A 16 -2.26 -18.35 20.00
N THR A 17 -1.60 -18.61 21.13
CA THR A 17 -2.21 -19.35 22.25
C THR A 17 -3.38 -18.57 22.84
N ALA A 18 -3.26 -17.26 23.04
CA ALA A 18 -4.35 -16.42 23.52
C ALA A 18 -5.56 -16.48 22.58
N SER A 19 -5.32 -16.41 21.27
CA SER A 19 -6.39 -16.53 20.26
C SER A 19 -7.04 -17.93 20.28
N VAL A 20 -6.26 -19.01 20.40
CA VAL A 20 -6.80 -20.37 20.48
C VAL A 20 -7.68 -20.54 21.72
N LEU A 21 -7.23 -20.07 22.89
CA LEU A 21 -8.02 -20.10 24.12
C LEU A 21 -9.32 -19.29 23.98
N LEU A 22 -9.25 -18.12 23.36
CA LEU A 22 -10.43 -17.29 23.04
C LEU A 22 -11.40 -18.05 22.13
N LEU A 23 -10.92 -18.65 21.05
CA LEU A 23 -11.77 -19.37 20.10
C LEU A 23 -12.39 -20.62 20.72
N VAL A 24 -11.65 -21.31 21.58
CA VAL A 24 -12.20 -22.44 22.37
C VAL A 24 -13.30 -21.95 23.30
N HIS A 25 -13.13 -20.82 23.97
CA HIS A 25 -14.16 -20.21 24.81
C HIS A 25 -15.40 -19.81 23.99
N VAL A 26 -15.21 -19.17 22.84
CA VAL A 26 -16.30 -18.78 21.93
C VAL A 26 -17.05 -19.97 21.35
N LEU A 27 -16.39 -21.10 21.14
CA LEU A 27 -16.98 -22.35 20.61
C LEU A 27 -17.43 -23.32 21.70
N ALA A 28 -17.35 -22.93 22.98
CA ALA A 28 -17.77 -23.80 24.09
C ALA A 28 -19.27 -24.13 24.01
N PRO A 29 -19.70 -25.35 24.45
CA PRO A 29 -21.08 -25.84 24.28
C PRO A 29 -22.18 -25.04 24.99
N ASP A 30 -21.82 -24.14 25.90
CA ASP A 30 -22.77 -23.27 26.62
C ASP A 30 -23.31 -22.12 25.74
N LEU A 31 -22.76 -21.90 24.55
CA LEU A 31 -23.39 -21.05 23.53
C LEU A 31 -24.45 -21.89 22.80
N ASP A 32 -25.68 -21.46 22.98
CA ASP A 32 -26.88 -22.06 22.34
C ASP A 32 -26.85 -21.76 20.82
N TRP A 33 -26.02 -22.53 20.06
CA TRP A 33 -25.86 -22.41 18.61
C TRP A 33 -27.08 -22.92 17.84
N ASP A 34 -28.04 -23.58 18.51
CA ASP A 34 -29.26 -24.07 17.90
C ASP A 34 -30.22 -22.94 17.49
N ALA A 35 -29.93 -21.72 17.87
CA ALA A 35 -30.94 -20.68 17.80
C ALA A 35 -31.17 -20.09 16.42
N ASP A 36 -30.22 -20.09 15.46
CA ASP A 36 -30.57 -19.47 14.18
C ASP A 36 -29.63 -19.84 13.03
N TYR A 37 -30.15 -20.58 12.03
CA TYR A 37 -29.46 -20.82 10.77
C TYR A 37 -29.07 -19.50 10.07
N ARG A 38 -29.75 -18.38 10.36
CA ARG A 38 -29.41 -17.03 9.88
C ARG A 38 -28.08 -16.57 10.41
N LEU A 39 -27.76 -16.84 11.68
CA LEU A 39 -26.49 -16.52 12.30
C LEU A 39 -25.33 -17.27 11.62
N SER A 40 -25.53 -18.58 11.37
CA SER A 40 -24.56 -19.41 10.66
C SER A 40 -24.33 -18.95 9.22
N TRP A 41 -25.39 -18.51 8.54
CA TRP A 41 -25.31 -17.98 7.18
C TRP A 41 -24.59 -16.63 7.11
N MET A 42 -24.88 -15.71 8.04
CA MET A 42 -24.18 -14.43 8.15
C MET A 42 -22.69 -14.64 8.41
N LEU A 43 -22.36 -15.55 9.32
CA LEU A 43 -20.96 -15.90 9.60
C LEU A 43 -20.25 -16.40 8.34
N LEU A 44 -20.87 -17.32 7.59
CA LEU A 44 -20.29 -17.84 6.36
C LEU A 44 -20.05 -16.74 5.32
N VAL A 45 -21.02 -15.88 5.08
CA VAL A 45 -20.90 -14.78 4.10
C VAL A 45 -19.78 -13.79 4.50
N LEU A 46 -19.74 -13.39 5.78
CA LEU A 46 -18.71 -12.46 6.26
C LEU A 46 -17.33 -13.12 6.32
N ALA A 47 -17.25 -14.42 6.61
CA ALA A 47 -16.00 -15.17 6.54
C ALA A 47 -15.47 -15.26 5.09
N ILE A 48 -16.34 -15.55 4.13
CA ILE A 48 -15.98 -15.54 2.70
C ILE A 48 -15.52 -14.14 2.26
N LEU A 49 -16.27 -13.10 2.64
CA LEU A 49 -15.87 -11.71 2.39
C LEU A 49 -14.49 -11.42 2.94
N PHE A 50 -14.25 -11.80 4.21
CA PHE A 50 -12.95 -11.61 4.85
C PHE A 50 -11.83 -12.29 4.06
N VAL A 51 -12.01 -13.58 3.73
CA VAL A 51 -11.00 -14.36 2.99
C VAL A 51 -10.72 -13.76 1.62
N ILE A 52 -11.74 -13.32 0.87
CA ILE A 52 -11.58 -12.65 -0.42
C ILE A 52 -10.75 -11.37 -0.25
N CYS A 53 -11.13 -10.52 0.70
CA CYS A 53 -10.43 -9.26 0.96
C CYS A 53 -8.99 -9.47 1.45
N ASP A 54 -8.75 -10.43 2.33
CA ASP A 54 -7.43 -10.71 2.88
C ASP A 54 -6.52 -11.44 1.87
N SER A 55 -7.08 -12.25 0.97
CA SER A 55 -6.33 -12.95 -0.08
C SER A 55 -5.83 -12.04 -1.20
N THR A 56 -6.43 -10.86 -1.34
CA THR A 56 -6.14 -9.92 -2.42
C THR A 56 -5.63 -8.57 -1.87
N PRO A 57 -4.46 -8.50 -1.21
CA PRO A 57 -3.95 -7.26 -0.63
C PRO A 57 -3.63 -6.22 -1.71
N THR A 58 -3.91 -4.95 -1.44
CA THR A 58 -3.51 -3.82 -2.28
C THR A 58 -2.09 -3.42 -1.99
N THR A 59 -1.25 -3.37 -3.01
CA THR A 59 0.05 -2.70 -2.95
C THR A 59 -0.12 -1.31 -3.57
N LEU A 60 -0.22 -0.26 -2.75
CA LEU A 60 -0.36 1.13 -3.21
C LEU A 60 0.97 1.77 -3.63
N THR A 61 2.09 1.15 -3.33
CA THR A 61 3.42 1.59 -3.77
C THR A 61 4.30 0.37 -3.98
N SER A 62 5.38 0.52 -4.74
CA SER A 62 6.42 -0.49 -5.00
C SER A 62 7.12 -1.02 -3.73
N ARG A 63 6.69 -0.63 -2.53
CA ARG A 63 7.22 -1.04 -1.22
C ARG A 63 6.10 -1.50 -0.30
N GLN A 64 5.70 -2.76 -0.45
CA GLN A 64 5.27 -3.74 0.56
C GLN A 64 4.28 -3.36 1.69
N SER A 65 3.54 -2.28 1.62
CA SER A 65 2.41 -2.08 2.54
C SER A 65 1.17 -2.69 1.91
N ALA A 66 0.92 -3.95 2.23
CA ALA A 66 -0.28 -4.65 1.77
C ALA A 66 -1.46 -4.23 2.65
N TRP A 67 -2.35 -3.42 2.12
CA TRP A 67 -3.58 -3.00 2.77
C TRP A 67 -4.68 -3.99 2.43
N SER A 68 -5.38 -4.47 3.45
CA SER A 68 -6.46 -5.43 3.26
C SER A 68 -7.78 -4.83 3.76
N PRO A 69 -8.83 -4.78 2.93
CA PRO A 69 -10.16 -4.34 3.36
C PRO A 69 -10.88 -5.36 4.24
N SER A 70 -10.20 -6.41 4.73
CA SER A 70 -10.76 -7.44 5.60
C SER A 70 -11.34 -6.90 6.90
N SER A 71 -10.83 -5.74 7.40
CA SER A 71 -11.41 -5.05 8.57
C SER A 71 -12.87 -4.66 8.37
N ALA A 72 -13.34 -4.42 7.14
CA ALA A 72 -14.75 -4.16 6.88
C ALA A 72 -15.62 -5.37 7.23
N ALA A 73 -15.17 -6.60 6.91
CA ALA A 73 -15.90 -7.82 7.24
C ALA A 73 -15.92 -8.08 8.76
N THR A 74 -14.79 -7.88 9.46
CA THR A 74 -14.72 -8.04 10.91
C THR A 74 -15.59 -7.03 11.65
N LEU A 75 -15.58 -5.76 11.22
CA LEU A 75 -16.38 -4.71 11.85
C LEU A 75 -17.88 -4.84 11.53
N ALA A 76 -18.25 -5.33 10.33
CA ALA A 76 -19.63 -5.73 10.06
C ALA A 76 -20.05 -6.91 10.98
N ALA A 77 -19.16 -7.88 11.21
CA ALA A 77 -19.41 -9.00 12.09
C ALA A 77 -19.55 -8.58 13.57
N VAL A 78 -18.84 -7.54 14.01
CA VAL A 78 -19.05 -6.96 15.36
C VAL A 78 -20.49 -6.54 15.59
N VAL A 79 -21.10 -5.88 14.62
CA VAL A 79 -22.49 -5.41 14.71
C VAL A 79 -23.48 -6.56 14.55
N LEU A 80 -23.27 -7.40 13.53
CA LEU A 80 -24.24 -8.44 13.14
C LEU A 80 -24.17 -9.70 14.00
N LEU A 81 -22.98 -10.08 14.46
CA LEU A 81 -22.72 -11.37 15.11
C LEU A 81 -22.15 -11.21 16.54
N GLY A 82 -21.83 -9.98 16.96
CA GLY A 82 -21.20 -9.72 18.24
C GLY A 82 -19.73 -10.17 18.35
N PRO A 83 -19.16 -10.14 19.57
CA PRO A 83 -17.74 -10.37 19.80
C PRO A 83 -17.23 -11.73 19.30
N GLY A 84 -17.96 -12.80 19.63
CA GLY A 84 -17.59 -14.17 19.26
C GLY A 84 -17.61 -14.40 17.75
N GLY A 85 -18.70 -13.97 17.08
CA GLY A 85 -18.83 -14.08 15.63
C GLY A 85 -17.75 -13.27 14.89
N ALA A 86 -17.45 -12.07 15.37
CA ALA A 86 -16.39 -11.25 14.81
C ALA A 86 -14.98 -11.90 14.96
N ALA A 87 -14.71 -12.53 16.10
CA ALA A 87 -13.48 -13.28 16.33
C ALA A 87 -13.35 -14.45 15.35
N LEU A 88 -14.42 -15.20 15.12
CA LEU A 88 -14.46 -16.31 14.16
C LEU A 88 -14.19 -15.83 12.73
N VAL A 89 -14.82 -14.72 12.31
CA VAL A 89 -14.56 -14.10 11.00
C VAL A 89 -13.07 -13.69 10.89
N GLY A 90 -12.51 -13.03 11.89
CA GLY A 90 -11.10 -12.64 11.89
C GLY A 90 -10.13 -13.83 11.82
N ALA A 91 -10.46 -14.94 12.51
CA ALA A 91 -9.67 -16.16 12.50
C ALA A 91 -9.55 -16.80 11.10
N THR A 92 -10.46 -16.51 10.18
CA THR A 92 -10.42 -17.03 8.80
C THR A 92 -9.24 -16.51 7.98
N SER A 93 -8.49 -15.52 8.46
CA SER A 93 -7.18 -15.15 7.88
C SER A 93 -6.20 -16.32 7.80
N LEU A 94 -6.35 -17.34 8.66
CA LEU A 94 -5.56 -18.57 8.61
C LEU A 94 -5.65 -19.29 7.26
N ILE A 95 -6.80 -19.26 6.61
CA ILE A 95 -7.08 -19.93 5.32
C ILE A 95 -6.94 -18.99 4.11
N SER A 96 -6.55 -17.73 4.33
CA SER A 96 -6.37 -16.77 3.24
C SER A 96 -5.27 -17.21 2.28
N LEU A 97 -5.43 -16.85 0.98
CA LEU A 97 -4.50 -17.21 -0.09
C LEU A 97 -3.30 -16.24 -0.20
N ARG A 98 -3.05 -15.41 0.82
CA ARG A 98 -1.88 -14.51 0.84
C ARG A 98 -0.59 -15.29 0.69
N ARG A 99 0.38 -14.67 0.01
CA ARG A 99 1.75 -15.18 -0.04
C ARG A 99 2.36 -15.08 1.35
N GLY A 100 2.60 -16.22 2.00
CA GLY A 100 3.19 -16.31 3.34
C GLY A 100 3.19 -17.74 3.84
N GLY A 101 4.06 -18.04 4.81
CA GLY A 101 4.12 -19.35 5.46
C GLY A 101 2.95 -19.56 6.43
N LEU A 102 2.70 -20.81 6.82
CA LEU A 102 1.67 -21.17 7.81
C LEU A 102 1.79 -20.34 9.11
N ARG A 103 3.02 -20.05 9.55
CA ARG A 103 3.31 -19.25 10.74
C ARG A 103 2.78 -17.82 10.64
N GLU A 104 2.99 -17.17 9.50
CA GLU A 104 2.51 -15.82 9.25
C GLU A 104 0.98 -15.78 9.20
N ARG A 105 0.36 -16.79 8.59
CA ARG A 105 -1.08 -16.94 8.56
C ARG A 105 -1.67 -17.21 9.94
N ALA A 106 -1.02 -18.05 10.76
CA ALA A 106 -1.44 -18.31 12.13
C ALA A 106 -1.38 -17.05 13.00
N PHE A 107 -0.30 -16.26 12.88
CA PHE A 107 -0.17 -15.00 13.60
C PHE A 107 -1.23 -13.98 13.14
N ASN A 108 -1.45 -13.83 11.83
CA ASN A 108 -2.44 -12.91 11.30
C ASN A 108 -3.88 -13.31 11.73
N GLY A 109 -4.23 -14.59 11.63
CA GLY A 109 -5.52 -15.10 12.10
C GLY A 109 -5.75 -14.83 13.59
N ALA A 110 -4.72 -15.06 14.40
CA ALA A 110 -4.77 -14.78 15.83
C ALA A 110 -4.92 -13.27 16.13
N MET A 111 -4.16 -12.45 15.44
CA MET A 111 -4.20 -10.98 15.56
C MET A 111 -5.60 -10.44 15.19
N TYR A 112 -6.16 -10.87 14.06
CA TYR A 112 -7.50 -10.46 13.64
C TYR A 112 -8.59 -10.96 14.59
N ALA A 113 -8.50 -12.21 15.07
CA ALA A 113 -9.47 -12.76 16.02
C ALA A 113 -9.49 -11.97 17.33
N LEU A 114 -8.31 -11.71 17.91
CA LEU A 114 -8.19 -10.93 19.15
C LEU A 114 -8.65 -9.49 19.00
N SER A 115 -8.29 -8.82 17.91
CA SER A 115 -8.70 -7.44 17.66
C SER A 115 -10.19 -7.31 17.38
N ALA A 116 -10.79 -8.27 16.66
CA ALA A 116 -12.22 -8.31 16.39
C ALA A 116 -13.03 -8.59 17.65
N PHE A 117 -12.57 -9.52 18.50
CA PHE A 117 -13.20 -9.80 19.79
C PHE A 117 -13.17 -8.57 20.71
N ALA A 118 -12.01 -7.95 20.88
CA ALA A 118 -11.87 -6.75 21.70
C ALA A 118 -12.76 -5.60 21.23
N ALA A 119 -12.87 -5.42 19.91
CA ALA A 119 -13.79 -4.45 19.32
C ALA A 119 -15.26 -4.78 19.62
N GLY A 120 -15.62 -6.04 19.53
CA GLY A 120 -16.98 -6.53 19.86
C GLY A 120 -17.33 -6.29 21.32
N GLU A 121 -16.43 -6.59 22.25
CA GLU A 121 -16.61 -6.30 23.67
C GLU A 121 -16.78 -4.81 23.95
N ALA A 122 -15.95 -3.96 23.32
CA ALA A 122 -16.09 -2.51 23.44
C ALA A 122 -17.44 -2.00 22.88
N TYR A 123 -17.90 -2.58 21.77
CA TYR A 123 -19.20 -2.27 21.17
C TYR A 123 -20.36 -2.58 22.13
N VAL A 124 -20.37 -3.78 22.70
CA VAL A 124 -21.41 -4.24 23.65
C VAL A 124 -21.35 -3.44 24.94
N ALA A 125 -20.16 -3.20 25.48
CA ALA A 125 -19.97 -2.42 26.71
C ALA A 125 -20.53 -0.99 26.62
N LEU A 126 -20.63 -0.43 25.43
CA LEU A 126 -21.25 0.88 25.17
C LEU A 126 -22.73 0.78 24.76
N GLY A 127 -23.34 -0.39 24.92
CA GLY A 127 -24.77 -0.59 24.62
C GLY A 127 -25.07 -0.74 23.12
N GLY A 128 -24.07 -1.09 22.31
CA GLY A 128 -24.27 -1.40 20.88
C GLY A 128 -25.16 -2.64 20.73
N PRO A 129 -26.27 -2.58 19.95
CA PRO A 129 -27.15 -3.70 19.73
C PRO A 129 -26.49 -4.73 18.80
N ILE A 130 -26.58 -6.03 19.14
CA ILE A 130 -26.12 -7.13 18.29
C ILE A 130 -27.27 -7.60 17.40
N GLY A 131 -26.96 -7.95 16.18
CA GLY A 131 -27.90 -8.44 15.17
C GLY A 131 -28.15 -7.40 14.08
N VAL A 132 -29.23 -7.60 13.33
CA VAL A 132 -29.57 -6.68 12.23
C VAL A 132 -30.03 -5.35 12.83
N PRO A 133 -29.37 -4.22 12.50
CA PRO A 133 -29.77 -2.91 13.03
C PRO A 133 -31.19 -2.55 12.56
N ILE A 134 -32.05 -2.25 13.52
CA ILE A 134 -33.38 -1.72 13.23
C ILE A 134 -33.25 -0.26 12.76
N PRO A 135 -34.02 0.20 11.76
CA PRO A 135 -33.92 1.58 11.26
C PRO A 135 -33.92 2.67 12.34
N GLY A 136 -34.57 2.45 13.48
CA GLY A 136 -34.59 3.36 14.64
C GLY A 136 -33.32 3.36 15.51
N SER A 137 -32.37 2.45 15.30
CA SER A 137 -31.15 2.38 16.08
C SER A 137 -30.07 3.38 15.64
N PHE A 138 -30.22 4.01 14.48
CA PHE A 138 -29.42 5.15 14.09
C PHE A 138 -30.01 6.46 14.68
N PRO A 139 -29.19 7.37 15.27
CA PRO A 139 -27.73 7.43 15.31
C PRO A 139 -27.08 6.77 16.53
N SER A 140 -27.83 6.12 17.44
CA SER A 140 -27.27 5.60 18.71
C SER A 140 -26.16 4.56 18.53
N ILE A 141 -26.17 3.80 17.41
CA ILE A 141 -25.15 2.80 17.07
C ILE A 141 -23.80 3.43 16.70
N ILE A 142 -23.75 4.70 16.28
CA ILE A 142 -22.55 5.35 15.73
C ILE A 142 -21.43 5.42 16.76
N LEU A 143 -21.72 5.84 17.97
CA LEU A 143 -20.70 5.98 19.02
C LEU A 143 -20.13 4.63 19.46
N PRO A 144 -20.93 3.61 19.82
CA PRO A 144 -20.43 2.27 20.11
C PRO A 144 -19.58 1.70 18.97
N PHE A 145 -20.02 1.86 17.73
CA PHE A 145 -19.29 1.40 16.55
C PHE A 145 -17.98 2.14 16.33
N ALA A 146 -17.95 3.46 16.47
CA ALA A 146 -16.74 4.26 16.33
C ALA A 146 -15.66 3.85 17.35
N VAL A 147 -16.08 3.61 18.61
CA VAL A 147 -15.18 3.11 19.66
C VAL A 147 -14.70 1.69 19.34
N ALA A 148 -15.58 0.80 18.89
CA ALA A 148 -15.20 -0.56 18.46
C ALA A 148 -14.18 -0.53 17.32
N ALA A 149 -14.39 0.32 16.31
CA ALA A 149 -13.44 0.50 15.21
C ALA A 149 -12.09 1.01 15.72
N ALA A 150 -12.07 1.99 16.63
CA ALA A 150 -10.84 2.49 17.23
C ALA A 150 -10.10 1.41 18.04
N VAL A 151 -10.82 0.60 18.81
CA VAL A 151 -10.26 -0.54 19.56
C VAL A 151 -9.71 -1.59 18.60
N HIS A 152 -10.44 -1.94 17.52
CA HIS A 152 -9.96 -2.87 16.49
C HIS A 152 -8.62 -2.41 15.92
N VAL A 153 -8.53 -1.14 15.50
CA VAL A 153 -7.32 -0.55 14.95
C VAL A 153 -6.19 -0.56 15.96
N ALA A 154 -6.44 -0.11 17.19
CA ALA A 154 -5.43 -0.03 18.24
C ALA A 154 -4.85 -1.41 18.59
N VAL A 155 -5.69 -2.42 18.77
CA VAL A 155 -5.25 -3.78 19.09
C VAL A 155 -4.54 -4.42 17.88
N ASN A 156 -5.11 -4.33 16.68
CA ASN A 156 -4.54 -4.90 15.47
C ASN A 156 -3.16 -4.32 15.18
N HIS A 157 -3.04 -3.00 15.11
CA HIS A 157 -1.76 -2.33 14.86
C HIS A 157 -0.79 -2.49 16.02
N GLY A 158 -1.26 -2.51 17.27
CA GLY A 158 -0.42 -2.75 18.44
C GLY A 158 0.24 -4.13 18.40
N LEU A 159 -0.53 -5.18 18.08
CA LEU A 159 -0.02 -6.54 17.96
C LEU A 159 0.96 -6.66 16.77
N LEU A 160 0.62 -6.09 15.62
CA LEU A 160 1.48 -6.07 14.45
C LEU A 160 2.79 -5.31 14.72
N TRP A 161 2.67 -4.12 15.30
CA TRP A 161 3.82 -3.26 15.58
C TRP A 161 4.81 -3.91 16.54
N THR A 162 4.29 -4.52 17.62
CA THR A 162 5.11 -5.26 18.57
C THR A 162 5.88 -6.40 17.87
N MET A 163 5.22 -7.13 16.97
CA MET A 163 5.87 -8.16 16.18
C MET A 163 7.00 -7.59 15.31
N LEU A 164 6.74 -6.46 14.62
CA LEU A 164 7.74 -5.81 13.76
C LEU A 164 8.96 -5.30 14.54
N LEU A 165 8.76 -4.80 15.76
CA LEU A 165 9.87 -4.38 16.65
C LEU A 165 10.74 -5.54 17.11
N LEU A 166 10.18 -6.73 17.22
CA LEU A 166 10.90 -7.95 17.64
C LEU A 166 11.62 -8.66 16.50
N LEU A 167 11.32 -8.29 15.24
CA LEU A 167 12.03 -8.80 14.08
C LEU A 167 13.42 -8.16 13.97
N PRO A 168 14.45 -8.91 13.53
CA PRO A 168 15.77 -8.35 13.29
C PRO A 168 15.70 -7.28 12.19
N PRO A 169 16.45 -6.17 12.31
CA PRO A 169 16.45 -5.10 11.31
C PRO A 169 16.92 -5.66 9.96
N ALA A 170 16.07 -5.58 8.95
CA ALA A 170 16.41 -5.90 7.58
C ALA A 170 17.23 -4.75 7.00
N GLY A 171 18.58 -4.83 7.06
CA GLY A 171 19.52 -3.96 6.36
C GLY A 171 19.36 -2.44 6.60
N THR A 172 20.50 -1.83 6.82
CA THR A 172 20.76 -0.40 7.03
C THR A 172 19.83 0.59 6.32
N SER A 173 18.91 1.20 7.05
CA SER A 173 18.69 2.66 7.09
C SER A 173 17.53 3.07 8.02
N PRO A 174 17.72 4.07 8.87
CA PRO A 174 16.67 4.55 9.77
C PRO A 174 15.68 5.43 8.99
N GLN A 175 14.50 4.91 8.74
CA GLN A 175 13.43 5.66 8.06
C GLN A 175 12.39 6.21 9.05
N ARG A 176 12.84 6.95 10.08
CA ARG A 176 11.92 7.57 11.04
C ARG A 176 10.94 8.56 10.39
N GLY A 177 11.37 9.36 9.42
CA GLY A 177 10.49 10.33 8.76
C GLY A 177 9.45 9.74 7.78
N ARG A 178 9.55 8.43 7.45
CA ARG A 178 8.51 7.72 6.65
C ARG A 178 7.42 7.12 7.51
N LEU A 179 7.65 7.00 8.80
CA LEU A 179 6.71 6.40 9.74
C LEU A 179 5.43 7.21 9.87
N ASP A 180 5.56 8.54 9.99
CA ASP A 180 4.42 9.43 10.23
C ASP A 180 3.45 9.48 9.05
N LEU A 181 3.97 9.52 7.82
CA LEU A 181 3.13 9.49 6.63
C LEU A 181 2.43 8.14 6.43
N HIS A 182 3.12 7.03 6.74
CA HIS A 182 2.51 5.70 6.68
C HIS A 182 1.42 5.51 7.73
N LEU A 183 1.61 6.04 8.94
CA LEU A 183 0.61 5.94 10.01
C LEU A 183 -0.66 6.71 9.66
N SER A 184 -0.55 7.94 9.14
CA SER A 184 -1.72 8.73 8.73
C SER A 184 -2.51 8.07 7.61
N LEU A 185 -1.84 7.51 6.61
CA LEU A 185 -2.48 6.77 5.52
C LEU A 185 -3.16 5.48 6.00
N LEU A 186 -2.57 4.78 6.97
CA LEU A 186 -3.17 3.60 7.60
C LEU A 186 -4.47 3.98 8.33
N LEU A 187 -4.45 5.03 9.14
CA LEU A 187 -5.62 5.49 9.88
C LEU A 187 -6.76 5.93 8.96
N VAL A 188 -6.46 6.63 7.86
CA VAL A 188 -7.47 7.02 6.86
C VAL A 188 -8.11 5.81 6.19
N SER A 189 -7.31 4.79 5.85
CA SER A 189 -7.85 3.57 5.24
C SER A 189 -8.69 2.75 6.21
N ASP A 190 -8.27 2.65 7.48
CA ASP A 190 -9.02 1.93 8.51
C ASP A 190 -10.37 2.60 8.78
N LEU A 191 -10.44 3.94 8.78
CA LEU A 191 -11.69 4.68 8.85
C LEU A 191 -12.60 4.38 7.66
N GLY A 192 -12.03 4.32 6.45
CA GLY A 192 -12.78 3.92 5.25
C GLY A 192 -13.34 2.51 5.36
N TYR A 193 -12.54 1.54 5.80
CA TYR A 193 -12.99 0.17 5.98
C TYR A 193 -14.01 0.02 7.10
N ALA A 194 -13.89 0.78 8.18
CA ALA A 194 -14.90 0.83 9.23
C ALA A 194 -16.23 1.34 8.68
N THR A 195 -16.21 2.42 7.91
CA THR A 195 -17.43 2.94 7.25
C THR A 195 -18.08 1.90 6.34
N LEU A 196 -17.29 1.16 5.55
CA LEU A 196 -17.82 0.06 4.73
C LEU A 196 -18.41 -1.08 5.56
N GLY A 197 -17.79 -1.44 6.69
CA GLY A 197 -18.31 -2.42 7.63
C GLY A 197 -19.66 -2.02 8.22
N LEU A 198 -19.78 -0.76 8.65
CA LEU A 198 -21.05 -0.22 9.14
C LEU A 198 -22.12 -0.19 8.05
N LEU A 199 -21.74 0.16 6.81
CA LEU A 199 -22.66 0.16 5.67
C LEU A 199 -23.17 -1.23 5.35
N ILE A 200 -22.31 -2.26 5.38
CA ILE A 200 -22.74 -3.67 5.21
C ILE A 200 -23.76 -4.04 6.30
N ALA A 201 -23.45 -3.72 7.56
CA ALA A 201 -24.37 -4.03 8.67
C ALA A 201 -25.70 -3.28 8.55
N ALA A 202 -25.68 -2.00 8.18
CA ALA A 202 -26.88 -1.18 8.02
C ALA A 202 -27.78 -1.63 6.86
N LEU A 203 -27.19 -2.12 5.78
CA LEU A 203 -27.94 -2.59 4.61
C LEU A 203 -28.37 -4.06 4.72
N TRP A 204 -27.92 -4.77 5.75
CA TRP A 204 -28.14 -6.22 5.84
C TRP A 204 -29.64 -6.59 5.95
N ASP A 205 -30.43 -5.82 6.67
CA ASP A 205 -31.88 -6.07 6.80
C ASP A 205 -32.60 -5.95 5.46
N LEU A 206 -32.22 -4.96 4.66
CA LEU A 206 -32.86 -4.67 3.37
C LEU A 206 -32.38 -5.60 2.27
N LEU A 207 -31.10 -5.90 2.21
CA LEU A 207 -30.44 -6.54 1.05
C LEU A 207 -29.88 -7.93 1.39
N GLY A 208 -29.79 -8.30 2.68
CA GLY A 208 -29.12 -9.53 3.09
C GLY A 208 -27.68 -9.61 2.54
N PRO A 209 -27.25 -10.78 2.02
CA PRO A 209 -25.90 -10.95 1.46
C PRO A 209 -25.56 -10.01 0.29
N PHE A 210 -26.57 -9.48 -0.42
CA PHE A 210 -26.33 -8.51 -1.51
C PHE A 210 -25.73 -7.19 -1.02
N ALA A 211 -25.87 -6.85 0.27
CA ALA A 211 -25.18 -5.70 0.87
C ALA A 211 -23.65 -5.81 0.68
N VAL A 212 -23.12 -7.03 0.83
CA VAL A 212 -21.70 -7.31 0.61
C VAL A 212 -21.29 -7.06 -0.84
N VAL A 213 -22.08 -7.54 -1.80
CA VAL A 213 -21.82 -7.36 -3.24
C VAL A 213 -21.86 -5.88 -3.60
N LEU A 214 -22.85 -5.15 -3.10
CA LEU A 214 -23.00 -3.71 -3.35
C LEU A 214 -21.78 -2.90 -2.85
N VAL A 215 -21.21 -3.27 -1.71
CA VAL A 215 -20.02 -2.62 -1.15
C VAL A 215 -18.74 -3.06 -1.84
N LEU A 216 -18.66 -4.33 -2.26
CA LEU A 216 -17.47 -4.86 -2.94
C LEU A 216 -17.26 -4.27 -4.34
N ILE A 217 -18.34 -4.02 -5.11
CA ILE A 217 -18.22 -3.53 -6.49
C ILE A 217 -17.43 -2.22 -6.55
N PRO A 218 -17.79 -1.12 -5.83
CA PRO A 218 -17.02 0.12 -5.85
C PRO A 218 -15.58 -0.09 -5.37
N LEU A 219 -15.40 -0.94 -4.35
CA LEU A 219 -14.07 -1.24 -3.83
C LEU A 219 -13.20 -1.94 -4.88
N PHE A 220 -13.74 -2.91 -5.61
CA PHE A 220 -13.04 -3.59 -6.70
C PHE A 220 -12.72 -2.66 -7.86
N VAL A 221 -13.67 -1.79 -8.24
CA VAL A 221 -13.46 -0.79 -9.31
C VAL A 221 -12.36 0.19 -8.92
N ALA A 222 -12.41 0.75 -7.70
CA ALA A 222 -11.36 1.63 -7.20
C ALA A 222 -9.99 0.95 -7.18
N ARG A 223 -9.95 -0.29 -6.71
CA ARG A 223 -8.75 -1.10 -6.67
C ARG A 223 -8.19 -1.41 -8.06
N TRP A 224 -9.06 -1.80 -9.00
CA TRP A 224 -8.68 -2.05 -10.39
C TRP A 224 -8.09 -0.79 -11.03
N ALA A 225 -8.76 0.37 -10.86
CA ALA A 225 -8.28 1.65 -11.34
C ALA A 225 -6.89 2.01 -10.76
N MET A 226 -6.71 1.87 -9.43
CA MET A 226 -5.41 2.09 -8.79
C MET A 226 -4.32 1.15 -9.32
N GLY A 227 -4.67 -0.11 -9.59
CA GLY A 227 -3.77 -1.08 -10.20
C GLY A 227 -3.33 -0.66 -11.60
N GLN A 228 -4.24 -0.10 -12.42
CA GLN A 228 -3.91 0.44 -13.74
C GLN A 228 -2.97 1.64 -13.65
N PHE A 229 -3.20 2.58 -12.72
CA PHE A 229 -2.29 3.70 -12.49
C PHE A 229 -0.90 3.24 -12.09
N ALA A 230 -0.79 2.30 -11.14
CA ALA A 230 0.51 1.77 -10.72
C ALA A 230 1.24 1.03 -11.86
N ALA A 231 0.52 0.29 -12.70
CA ALA A 231 1.08 -0.38 -13.87
C ALA A 231 1.57 0.64 -14.91
N GLN A 232 0.83 1.72 -15.13
CA GLN A 232 1.19 2.78 -16.05
C GLN A 232 2.46 3.52 -15.57
N GLU A 233 2.55 3.90 -14.28
CA GLU A 233 3.77 4.48 -13.71
C GLU A 233 4.98 3.54 -13.85
N GLY A 234 4.77 2.23 -13.61
CA GLY A 234 5.79 1.21 -13.81
C GLY A 234 6.27 1.14 -15.27
N ALA A 235 5.35 1.20 -16.22
CA ALA A 235 5.67 1.21 -17.64
C ALA A 235 6.45 2.47 -18.06
N TYR A 236 6.07 3.64 -17.56
CA TYR A 236 6.83 4.87 -17.78
C TYR A 236 8.26 4.77 -17.25
N SER A 237 8.41 4.32 -16.02
CA SER A 237 9.73 4.13 -15.40
C SER A 237 10.59 3.14 -16.17
N ALA A 238 10.02 2.04 -16.64
CA ALA A 238 10.71 1.05 -17.45
C ALA A 238 11.14 1.60 -18.82
N THR A 239 10.28 2.40 -19.47
CA THR A 239 10.59 3.05 -20.74
C THR A 239 11.74 4.04 -20.59
N MET A 240 11.72 4.86 -19.52
CA MET A 240 12.80 5.79 -19.23
C MET A 240 14.13 5.06 -18.99
N ALA A 241 14.09 3.99 -18.19
CA ALA A 241 15.28 3.18 -17.94
C ALA A 241 15.84 2.55 -19.24
N ALA A 242 14.96 2.09 -20.14
CA ALA A 242 15.37 1.55 -21.44
C ALA A 242 16.02 2.61 -22.35
N LEU A 243 15.48 3.84 -22.37
CA LEU A 243 16.08 4.95 -23.12
C LEU A 243 17.47 5.31 -22.56
N CYS A 244 17.61 5.42 -21.24
CA CYS A 244 18.90 5.64 -20.59
C CYS A 244 19.90 4.53 -20.93
N GLN A 245 19.46 3.27 -20.85
CA GLN A 245 20.31 2.12 -21.19
C GLN A 245 20.76 2.15 -22.64
N ALA A 246 19.92 2.60 -23.59
CA ALA A 246 20.29 2.75 -24.99
C ALA A 246 21.39 3.80 -25.18
N VAL A 247 21.31 4.94 -24.49
CA VAL A 247 22.36 5.98 -24.49
C VAL A 247 23.65 5.43 -23.91
N GLU A 248 23.59 4.82 -22.73
CA GLU A 248 24.75 4.27 -22.02
C GLU A 248 25.44 3.14 -22.77
N THR A 249 24.71 2.40 -23.60
CA THR A 249 25.28 1.37 -24.48
C THR A 249 26.09 1.99 -25.61
N LYS A 250 25.70 3.18 -26.07
CA LYS A 250 26.35 3.91 -27.15
C LYS A 250 27.54 4.75 -26.65
N ASP A 251 27.44 5.30 -25.43
CA ASP A 251 28.45 6.11 -24.76
C ASP A 251 28.89 5.43 -23.44
N PHE A 252 29.95 4.60 -23.53
CA PHE A 252 30.44 3.80 -22.39
C PHE A 252 30.86 4.61 -21.16
N TYR A 253 31.20 5.91 -21.32
CA TYR A 253 31.56 6.79 -20.21
C TYR A 253 30.38 7.15 -19.32
N THR A 254 29.14 6.95 -19.79
CA THR A 254 27.93 7.39 -19.09
C THR A 254 27.24 6.29 -18.27
N ARG A 255 27.82 5.08 -18.16
CA ARG A 255 27.20 3.97 -17.43
C ARG A 255 26.81 4.35 -16.00
N GLY A 256 25.51 4.33 -15.67
CA GLY A 256 24.93 4.73 -14.41
C GLY A 256 25.07 6.24 -14.11
N HIS A 257 25.55 7.05 -15.05
CA HIS A 257 25.66 8.50 -14.89
C HIS A 257 24.30 9.15 -14.78
N SER A 258 23.40 8.86 -15.70
CA SER A 258 22.04 9.42 -15.75
C SER A 258 21.28 9.16 -14.45
N GLU A 259 21.40 7.95 -13.88
CA GLU A 259 20.78 7.63 -12.59
C GLU A 259 21.39 8.44 -11.42
N ARG A 260 22.72 8.61 -11.41
CA ARG A 260 23.39 9.41 -10.37
C ARG A 260 23.01 10.89 -10.47
N VAL A 261 22.96 11.46 -11.68
CA VAL A 261 22.56 12.85 -11.92
C VAL A 261 21.10 13.05 -11.49
N SER A 262 20.18 12.19 -11.93
CA SER A 262 18.77 12.21 -11.55
C SER A 262 18.59 12.17 -10.03
N ARG A 263 19.29 11.27 -9.34
CA ARG A 263 19.23 11.14 -7.89
C ARG A 263 19.77 12.38 -7.17
N GLY A 264 20.91 12.89 -7.61
CA GLY A 264 21.53 14.09 -7.05
C GLY A 264 20.65 15.32 -7.23
N ALA A 265 20.16 15.56 -8.46
CA ALA A 265 19.26 16.67 -8.77
C ALA A 265 17.94 16.59 -7.97
N THR A 266 17.36 15.40 -7.81
CA THR A 266 16.18 15.17 -6.98
C THR A 266 16.41 15.52 -5.50
N LEU A 267 17.58 15.15 -4.95
CA LEU A 267 17.93 15.48 -3.57
C LEU A 267 18.07 16.99 -3.37
N LEU A 268 18.76 17.67 -4.29
CA LEU A 268 18.92 19.11 -4.26
C LEU A 268 17.57 19.84 -4.40
N ALA A 269 16.73 19.45 -5.35
CA ALA A 269 15.41 20.03 -5.56
C ALA A 269 14.53 19.94 -4.30
N ARG A 270 14.55 18.79 -3.61
CA ARG A 270 13.85 18.62 -2.34
C ARG A 270 14.42 19.48 -1.23
N GLN A 271 15.74 19.60 -1.15
CA GLN A 271 16.42 20.38 -0.12
C GLN A 271 16.13 21.89 -0.23
N ILE A 272 15.96 22.40 -1.46
CA ILE A 272 15.58 23.80 -1.69
C ILE A 272 14.05 24.03 -1.65
N GLY A 273 13.27 23.02 -1.29
CA GLY A 273 11.83 23.15 -1.07
C GLY A 273 10.99 23.22 -2.34
N MET A 274 11.43 22.64 -3.46
CA MET A 274 10.63 22.59 -4.68
C MET A 274 9.39 21.70 -4.49
N GLY A 275 8.28 22.09 -5.12
CA GLY A 275 7.04 21.30 -5.13
C GLY A 275 7.22 19.92 -5.77
N ALA A 276 6.37 18.96 -5.39
CA ALA A 276 6.50 17.56 -5.79
C ALA A 276 6.54 17.35 -7.32
N GLU A 277 5.73 18.07 -8.08
CA GLU A 277 5.70 18.01 -9.56
C GLU A 277 7.04 18.45 -10.16
N ARG A 278 7.57 19.57 -9.70
CA ARG A 278 8.88 20.06 -10.15
C ARG A 278 10.03 19.14 -9.76
N VAL A 279 9.97 18.52 -8.58
CA VAL A 279 10.96 17.51 -8.16
C VAL A 279 10.95 16.33 -9.10
N GLU A 280 9.76 15.90 -9.53
CA GLU A 280 9.62 14.79 -10.48
C GLU A 280 10.09 15.19 -11.88
N ALA A 281 9.78 16.39 -12.35
CA ALA A 281 10.31 16.94 -13.61
C ALA A 281 11.84 16.98 -13.63
N ILE A 282 12.46 17.43 -12.54
CA ILE A 282 13.93 17.44 -12.40
C ILE A 282 14.49 16.02 -12.38
N ARG A 283 13.80 15.07 -11.77
CA ARG A 283 14.20 13.67 -11.78
C ARG A 283 14.25 13.12 -13.20
N TYR A 284 13.25 13.38 -14.01
CA TYR A 284 13.23 12.97 -15.42
C TYR A 284 14.24 13.73 -16.26
N ALA A 285 14.37 15.04 -16.06
CA ALA A 285 15.38 15.84 -16.75
C ALA A 285 16.80 15.29 -16.49
N GLY A 286 17.16 15.01 -15.25
CA GLY A 286 18.43 14.41 -14.92
C GLY A 286 18.65 13.00 -15.46
N MET A 287 17.56 12.22 -15.61
CA MET A 287 17.64 10.88 -16.20
C MET A 287 17.85 10.93 -17.72
N LEU A 288 17.23 11.89 -18.41
CA LEU A 288 17.13 11.96 -19.88
C LEU A 288 17.99 13.08 -20.50
N HIS A 289 18.75 13.85 -19.71
CA HIS A 289 19.51 15.00 -20.23
C HIS A 289 20.38 14.67 -21.43
N ASP A 290 20.93 13.47 -21.47
CA ASP A 290 21.84 12.96 -22.50
C ASP A 290 21.16 12.15 -23.61
N VAL A 291 19.81 12.02 -23.61
CA VAL A 291 19.10 11.16 -24.56
C VAL A 291 19.38 11.52 -26.02
N GLY A 292 19.63 12.77 -26.33
CA GLY A 292 19.98 13.25 -27.65
C GLY A 292 21.29 12.74 -28.19
N LYS A 293 22.18 12.16 -27.36
CA LYS A 293 23.39 11.44 -27.82
C LYS A 293 23.07 10.25 -28.71
N LEU A 294 21.82 9.74 -28.67
CA LEU A 294 21.35 8.74 -29.64
C LEU A 294 21.48 9.23 -31.11
N GLY A 295 21.34 10.53 -31.34
CA GLY A 295 21.52 11.15 -32.65
C GLY A 295 22.98 11.42 -33.06
N VAL A 296 23.94 11.29 -32.17
CA VAL A 296 25.37 11.51 -32.48
C VAL A 296 26.00 10.22 -33.01
N PRO A 297 26.84 10.25 -34.07
CA PRO A 297 27.50 9.04 -34.56
C PRO A 297 28.37 8.36 -33.50
N THR A 298 28.27 7.04 -33.34
CA THR A 298 28.98 6.28 -32.30
C THR A 298 30.50 6.46 -32.38
N LYS A 299 31.07 6.51 -33.59
CA LYS A 299 32.50 6.76 -33.82
C LYS A 299 32.99 8.13 -33.28
N VAL A 300 32.08 9.12 -33.18
CA VAL A 300 32.38 10.43 -32.61
C VAL A 300 32.37 10.37 -31.09
N LEU A 301 31.36 9.73 -30.51
CA LEU A 301 31.23 9.55 -29.05
C LEU A 301 32.37 8.70 -28.45
N GLN A 302 32.83 7.69 -29.19
CA GLN A 302 33.87 6.76 -28.74
C GLN A 302 35.28 7.13 -29.20
N LYS A 303 35.46 8.32 -29.79
CA LYS A 303 36.77 8.77 -30.25
C LYS A 303 37.68 9.07 -29.07
N THR A 304 38.85 8.44 -29.02
CA THR A 304 39.87 8.63 -27.96
C THR A 304 40.81 9.82 -28.19
N GLY A 305 40.79 10.41 -29.40
CA GLY A 305 41.60 11.56 -29.77
C GLY A 305 40.83 12.88 -29.69
N LYS A 306 41.49 13.98 -30.08
CA LYS A 306 40.86 15.31 -30.18
C LYS A 306 39.74 15.25 -31.22
N LEU A 307 38.59 15.86 -30.90
CA LEU A 307 37.49 16.05 -31.84
C LEU A 307 37.84 17.13 -32.85
N THR A 308 37.36 17.00 -34.10
CA THR A 308 37.32 18.10 -35.05
C THR A 308 36.25 19.10 -34.66
N GLU A 309 36.25 20.28 -35.29
CA GLU A 309 35.20 21.28 -35.01
C GLU A 309 33.83 20.76 -35.41
N GLU A 310 33.70 20.01 -36.53
CA GLU A 310 32.44 19.40 -36.99
C GLU A 310 31.98 18.30 -36.04
N GLU A 311 32.90 17.46 -35.54
CA GLU A 311 32.59 16.42 -34.56
C GLU A 311 32.10 17.01 -33.23
N TYR A 312 32.76 18.09 -32.79
CA TYR A 312 32.38 18.81 -31.57
C TYR A 312 31.01 19.46 -31.73
N ALA A 313 30.75 20.16 -32.86
CA ALA A 313 29.46 20.72 -33.19
C ALA A 313 28.33 19.67 -33.21
N ALA A 314 28.65 18.47 -33.75
CA ALA A 314 27.66 17.37 -33.76
C ALA A 314 27.29 16.91 -32.34
N ILE A 315 28.21 16.93 -31.39
CA ILE A 315 27.93 16.62 -29.98
C ILE A 315 27.16 17.75 -29.33
N GLN A 316 27.51 19.02 -29.58
CA GLN A 316 26.79 20.16 -29.00
C GLN A 316 25.31 20.24 -29.31
N LEU A 317 24.87 19.58 -30.37
CA LEU A 317 23.44 19.49 -30.75
C LEU A 317 22.63 18.49 -29.92
N HIS A 318 23.25 17.68 -29.04
CA HIS A 318 22.50 16.63 -28.35
C HIS A 318 21.37 17.16 -27.44
N PRO A 319 21.44 18.36 -26.78
CA PRO A 319 20.31 18.85 -25.98
C PRO A 319 19.08 19.10 -26.88
N MET A 320 19.27 19.70 -28.03
CA MET A 320 18.19 19.98 -28.99
C MET A 320 17.63 18.68 -29.59
N ARG A 321 18.48 17.72 -29.94
CA ARG A 321 18.05 16.39 -30.41
C ARG A 321 17.33 15.60 -29.29
N GLY A 322 17.77 15.76 -28.04
CA GLY A 322 17.09 15.21 -26.88
C GLY A 322 15.66 15.73 -26.77
N LEU A 323 15.48 17.04 -26.93
CA LEU A 323 14.17 17.67 -26.96
C LEU A 323 13.28 17.09 -28.09
N GLU A 324 13.82 16.92 -29.32
CA GLU A 324 13.09 16.33 -30.43
C GLU A 324 12.62 14.90 -30.18
N ILE A 325 13.42 14.10 -29.45
CA ILE A 325 13.07 12.71 -29.12
C ILE A 325 11.94 12.62 -28.12
N ILE A 326 11.89 13.53 -27.12
CA ILE A 326 11.00 13.38 -25.97
C ILE A 326 9.80 14.35 -25.97
N ARG A 327 9.77 15.37 -26.81
CA ARG A 327 8.68 16.40 -26.83
C ARG A 327 7.29 15.84 -27.06
N GLU A 328 7.16 14.68 -27.70
CA GLU A 328 5.88 14.02 -27.94
C GLU A 328 5.40 13.20 -26.71
N ILE A 329 6.21 13.17 -25.64
CA ILE A 329 5.90 12.42 -24.41
C ILE A 329 5.32 13.41 -23.39
N GLY A 330 4.01 13.67 -23.43
CA GLY A 330 3.33 14.76 -22.72
C GLY A 330 3.61 14.85 -21.21
N PHE A 331 3.85 13.73 -20.51
CA PHE A 331 4.19 13.80 -19.08
C PHE A 331 5.63 14.31 -18.79
N LEU A 332 6.45 14.55 -19.83
CA LEU A 332 7.81 15.09 -19.71
C LEU A 332 7.89 16.60 -19.99
N ASP A 333 6.78 17.26 -20.27
CA ASP A 333 6.77 18.69 -20.68
C ASP A 333 7.53 19.59 -19.71
N GLU A 334 7.37 19.38 -18.40
CA GLU A 334 8.10 20.14 -17.38
C GLU A 334 9.60 19.83 -17.34
N ALA A 335 10.02 18.65 -17.85
CA ALA A 335 11.42 18.24 -17.88
C ALA A 335 12.17 18.81 -19.08
N LEU A 336 11.47 19.25 -20.14
CA LEU A 336 12.05 19.71 -21.41
C LEU A 336 13.08 20.84 -21.23
N ALA A 337 12.75 21.83 -20.40
CA ALA A 337 13.66 22.95 -20.11
C ALA A 337 14.96 22.47 -19.45
N GLY A 338 14.88 21.53 -18.52
CA GLY A 338 16.05 20.95 -17.87
C GLY A 338 16.95 20.17 -18.83
N ILE A 339 16.35 19.48 -19.81
CA ILE A 339 17.09 18.73 -20.84
C ILE A 339 17.75 19.66 -21.85
N MET A 340 17.02 20.71 -22.27
CA MET A 340 17.54 21.67 -23.25
C MET A 340 18.70 22.47 -22.70
N HIS A 341 18.65 22.87 -21.44
CA HIS A 341 19.57 23.83 -20.83
C HIS A 341 20.57 23.21 -19.86
N HIS A 342 20.74 21.87 -19.82
CA HIS A 342 21.59 21.22 -18.82
C HIS A 342 23.11 21.55 -18.94
N HIS A 343 23.55 22.12 -20.06
CA HIS A 343 24.90 22.64 -20.26
C HIS A 343 25.01 24.14 -19.96
N GLU A 344 23.93 24.82 -19.67
CA GLU A 344 23.98 26.23 -19.33
C GLU A 344 24.34 26.40 -17.86
N ILE A 345 25.59 26.73 -17.60
CA ILE A 345 26.08 27.10 -16.26
C ILE A 345 25.65 28.54 -16.01
N GLY A 346 24.63 28.69 -15.15
CA GLY A 346 24.26 29.93 -14.46
C GLY A 346 24.72 31.25 -15.06
N ARG A 347 24.03 31.71 -16.09
CA ARG A 347 24.07 33.15 -16.47
C ARG A 347 23.40 34.04 -15.42
N ALA A 348 23.20 33.53 -14.19
CA ALA A 348 22.51 34.26 -13.12
C ALA A 348 23.42 35.31 -12.42
N HIS A 349 24.59 35.56 -12.92
CA HIS A 349 25.52 36.55 -12.36
C HIS A 349 26.09 37.51 -13.43
N VAL A 350 25.20 38.04 -14.26
CA VAL A 350 25.50 39.25 -15.00
C VAL A 350 24.32 40.21 -14.87
#